data_479ff970248f1f0012d342dbb0d46163
#
_entry.id   479ff970248f1f0012d342dbb0d46163
#
_cell.length_a   1.000
_cell.length_b   1.000
_cell.length_c   1.000
_cell.angle_alpha   90.00
_cell.angle_beta   90.00
_cell.angle_gamma   90.00
#
_symmetry.space_group_name_H-M   'P 1'
#
loop_
_entity.id
_entity.type
_entity.pdbx_description
1 polymer ?
#
loop_
_entity_poly.entity_id
_entity_poly.type
_entity_poly.pdbx_seq_one_letter_code
_entity_poly.pdbx_strand_id
1 'polypeptide(L)'
;MSHTLFRLRSKVFNTPQLMQVSQFESIVEYLNARCEEDIESGGGPSESNSRYSYNPDMQVAVMDIEGPLTYKPITFMGMDCGGANYQTLKEDFTYLVEQGVKTVAFNADSPGGEAFQLFPTASYIRKLADANGVKIITYVDGLAASAMYGLASISDEIIMAPSAEVGSIGVVVRLMNDSKALEMNGYQRTFIKAGASKVPFGEDGEFRKEFLEDIQDKVDVLYEEFTGFVAEHRNMSVDKVRSTEAKTFLPEKALQLGLADKVMSVEDFYMYLADTAQANKGSNNSVLKNKLFSLSKEDNNEMTQLADMQAQLEALTTELSTAQLAVAELASTKEAMATLQAAFAEKETALAAALEQVKQMEAVKEQMKAQARTDKLSAVMAADKVEAVQASLATLSD
;
A
#
# COMPACT_ATOMS: atom_id res chain seq x y z
N MET A 1 -3.83 -7.91 -19.05
CA MET A 1 -3.29 -7.01 -17.99
C MET A 1 -3.65 -5.57 -18.31
N SER A 2 -4.34 -4.88 -17.41
CA SER A 2 -4.63 -3.46 -17.62
C SER A 2 -3.33 -2.64 -17.58
N HIS A 3 -3.28 -1.59 -18.38
CA HIS A 3 -2.09 -0.71 -18.51
C HIS A 3 -1.67 -0.09 -17.16
N THR A 4 -2.58 0.03 -16.22
CA THR A 4 -2.39 0.63 -14.90
C THR A 4 -1.75 -0.34 -13.91
N LEU A 5 -2.17 -1.62 -13.91
CA LEU A 5 -1.50 -2.65 -13.09
C LEU A 5 -0.04 -2.84 -13.52
N PHE A 6 0.24 -2.72 -14.83
CA PHE A 6 1.61 -2.74 -15.32
C PHE A 6 2.43 -1.54 -14.80
N ARG A 7 1.84 -0.33 -14.77
CA ARG A 7 2.51 0.88 -14.23
C ARG A 7 2.75 0.77 -12.72
N LEU A 8 1.77 0.28 -11.95
CA LEU A 8 1.92 0.01 -10.52
C LEU A 8 3.03 -1.01 -10.26
N ARG A 9 2.99 -2.13 -10.98
CA ARG A 9 4.01 -3.16 -10.87
C ARG A 9 5.41 -2.63 -11.20
N SER A 10 5.54 -1.81 -12.26
CA SER A 10 6.84 -1.21 -12.63
C SER A 10 7.36 -0.21 -11.59
N LYS A 11 6.48 0.44 -10.81
CA LYS A 11 6.85 1.35 -9.73
C LYS A 11 7.22 0.62 -8.44
N VAL A 12 6.61 -0.51 -8.17
CA VAL A 12 6.84 -1.32 -6.96
C VAL A 12 8.09 -2.19 -7.09
N PHE A 13 8.30 -2.81 -8.26
CA PHE A 13 9.46 -3.69 -8.49
C PHE A 13 10.64 -2.94 -9.12
N ASN A 14 11.83 -3.29 -8.69
CA ASN A 14 13.12 -2.82 -9.24
C ASN A 14 13.35 -1.29 -9.10
N THR A 15 12.61 -0.62 -8.23
CA THR A 15 12.82 0.79 -7.90
C THR A 15 13.02 0.96 -6.39
N PRO A 16 13.87 1.90 -5.95
CA PRO A 16 14.05 2.18 -4.53
C PRO A 16 12.75 2.64 -3.89
N GLN A 17 12.43 2.04 -2.74
CA GLN A 17 11.27 2.35 -1.94
C GLN A 17 11.69 2.74 -0.52
N LEU A 18 11.01 3.73 0.01
CA LEU A 18 11.05 4.12 1.41
C LEU A 18 9.71 3.69 2.03
N MET A 19 9.54 2.37 2.23
CA MET A 19 8.30 1.77 2.72
C MET A 19 8.60 0.67 3.74
N GLN A 20 7.73 0.51 4.73
CA GLN A 20 7.82 -0.58 5.69
C GLN A 20 7.66 -1.94 4.98
N VAL A 21 8.57 -2.88 5.24
CA VAL A 21 8.68 -4.13 4.47
C VAL A 21 7.40 -4.97 4.52
N SER A 22 6.76 -5.08 5.70
CA SER A 22 5.51 -5.85 5.85
C SER A 22 4.38 -5.31 4.96
N GLN A 23 4.23 -4.01 4.89
CA GLN A 23 3.24 -3.35 4.03
C GLN A 23 3.61 -3.46 2.55
N PHE A 24 4.91 -3.37 2.25
CA PHE A 24 5.42 -3.57 0.90
C PHE A 24 5.11 -4.98 0.37
N GLU A 25 5.33 -6.02 1.19
CA GLU A 25 4.99 -7.40 0.84
C GLU A 25 3.48 -7.57 0.61
N SER A 26 2.62 -7.00 1.45
CA SER A 26 1.16 -7.05 1.26
C SER A 26 0.72 -6.40 -0.05
N ILE A 27 1.31 -5.28 -0.43
CA ILE A 27 1.04 -4.63 -1.74
C ILE A 27 1.49 -5.52 -2.89
N VAL A 28 2.65 -6.16 -2.77
CA VAL A 28 3.16 -7.09 -3.78
C VAL A 28 2.26 -8.31 -3.93
N GLU A 29 1.81 -8.91 -2.84
CA GLU A 29 0.87 -10.03 -2.85
C GLU A 29 -0.46 -9.65 -3.51
N TYR A 30 -1.01 -8.50 -3.13
CA TYR A 30 -2.23 -7.96 -3.75
C TYR A 30 -2.07 -7.74 -5.27
N LEU A 31 -0.96 -7.14 -5.71
CA LEU A 31 -0.68 -6.92 -7.13
C LEU A 31 -0.50 -8.23 -7.89
N ASN A 32 0.11 -9.24 -7.28
CA ASN A 32 0.27 -10.56 -7.89
C ASN A 32 -1.07 -11.29 -8.01
N ALA A 33 -1.88 -11.31 -6.95
CA ALA A 33 -3.21 -11.94 -6.96
C ALA A 33 -4.13 -11.32 -8.01
N ARG A 34 -4.12 -10.00 -8.17
CA ARG A 34 -4.96 -9.29 -9.15
C ARG A 34 -4.46 -9.34 -10.60
N CYS A 35 -3.22 -9.75 -10.84
CA CYS A 35 -2.73 -9.98 -12.20
C CYS A 35 -3.36 -11.19 -12.88
N GLU A 36 -3.98 -12.09 -12.11
CA GLU A 36 -4.62 -13.31 -12.61
C GLU A 36 -6.12 -13.14 -12.87
N GLU A 37 -6.75 -12.09 -12.34
CA GLU A 37 -8.18 -11.83 -12.54
C GLU A 37 -8.40 -10.65 -13.50
N ASP A 38 -9.18 -10.87 -14.56
CA ASP A 38 -9.76 -9.80 -15.38
C ASP A 38 -10.88 -9.12 -14.58
N ILE A 39 -10.59 -7.92 -14.05
CA ILE A 39 -11.56 -7.20 -13.21
C ILE A 39 -12.51 -6.43 -14.12
N GLU A 40 -13.71 -6.94 -14.29
CA GLU A 40 -14.89 -6.15 -14.60
C GLU A 40 -15.35 -5.43 -13.32
N SER A 41 -14.90 -4.23 -13.08
CA SER A 41 -15.44 -3.40 -12.00
C SER A 41 -15.96 -2.09 -12.56
N GLY A 42 -17.27 -1.98 -12.59
CA GLY A 42 -17.98 -0.72 -12.74
C GLY A 42 -17.90 0.08 -11.44
N GLY A 43 -17.03 1.07 -11.41
CA GLY A 43 -17.02 2.13 -10.41
C GLY A 43 -17.06 3.46 -11.16
N GLY A 44 -18.00 4.33 -10.82
CA GLY A 44 -18.08 5.67 -11.39
C GLY A 44 -16.92 6.55 -10.92
N PRO A 45 -16.66 7.71 -11.57
CA PRO A 45 -15.65 8.64 -11.14
C PRO A 45 -15.96 9.10 -9.70
N SER A 46 -15.03 8.85 -8.78
CA SER A 46 -15.03 9.45 -7.47
C SER A 46 -14.77 10.95 -7.65
N GLU A 47 -15.66 11.79 -7.16
CA GLU A 47 -15.35 13.20 -6.98
C GLU A 47 -14.06 13.31 -6.16
N SER A 48 -13.15 14.18 -6.56
CA SER A 48 -11.90 14.42 -5.84
C SER A 48 -12.25 14.97 -4.46
N ASN A 49 -12.35 14.09 -3.46
CA ASN A 49 -12.39 14.53 -2.09
C ASN A 49 -11.05 15.21 -1.79
N SER A 50 -11.09 16.51 -1.51
CA SER A 50 -9.94 17.25 -1.02
C SER A 50 -9.44 16.52 0.23
N ARG A 51 -8.16 16.12 0.23
CA ARG A 51 -7.52 15.44 1.37
C ARG A 51 -7.10 16.39 2.47
N TYR A 52 -7.79 17.54 2.55
CA TYR A 52 -7.60 18.49 3.63
C TYR A 52 -8.91 19.13 4.04
N SER A 53 -8.99 19.52 5.30
CA SER A 53 -9.99 20.43 5.84
C SER A 53 -9.32 21.73 6.24
N TYR A 54 -9.95 22.88 5.94
CA TYR A 54 -9.42 24.20 6.29
C TYR A 54 -10.47 25.02 7.03
N ASN A 55 -10.09 25.52 8.19
CA ASN A 55 -10.91 26.46 8.96
C ASN A 55 -10.31 27.87 8.84
N PRO A 56 -10.90 28.77 8.03
CA PRO A 56 -10.37 30.10 7.81
C PRO A 56 -10.44 31.01 9.06
N ASP A 57 -11.43 30.78 9.93
CA ASP A 57 -11.54 31.55 11.17
C ASP A 57 -10.42 31.21 12.16
N MET A 58 -9.98 29.97 12.20
CA MET A 58 -8.88 29.52 13.02
C MET A 58 -7.53 29.63 12.30
N GLN A 59 -7.52 29.77 10.99
CA GLN A 59 -6.35 29.69 10.11
C GLN A 59 -5.58 28.38 10.29
N VAL A 60 -6.32 27.29 10.50
CA VAL A 60 -5.78 25.92 10.70
C VAL A 60 -6.31 25.02 9.60
N ALA A 61 -5.43 24.23 9.03
CA ALA A 61 -5.79 23.15 8.12
C ALA A 61 -5.31 21.80 8.66
N VAL A 62 -6.05 20.76 8.35
CA VAL A 62 -5.64 19.36 8.56
C VAL A 62 -5.56 18.71 7.19
N MET A 63 -4.42 18.13 6.87
CA MET A 63 -4.17 17.38 5.64
C MET A 63 -4.04 15.90 5.99
N ASP A 64 -4.94 15.07 5.46
CA ASP A 64 -4.91 13.63 5.68
C ASP A 64 -3.91 12.97 4.72
N ILE A 65 -2.94 12.27 5.30
CA ILE A 65 -1.84 11.60 4.57
C ILE A 65 -1.90 10.12 4.90
N GLU A 66 -2.72 9.40 4.14
CA GLU A 66 -3.03 8.00 4.38
C GLU A 66 -2.53 7.09 3.26
N GLY A 67 -2.18 5.85 3.63
CA GLY A 67 -1.77 4.81 2.71
C GLY A 67 -0.41 5.05 2.05
N PRO A 68 -0.06 4.29 0.99
CA PRO A 68 1.24 4.40 0.33
C PRO A 68 1.45 5.76 -0.35
N LEU A 69 2.64 6.33 -0.15
CA LEU A 69 3.05 7.58 -0.79
C LEU A 69 3.59 7.32 -2.20
N THR A 70 3.11 8.10 -3.17
CA THR A 70 3.60 8.03 -4.56
C THR A 70 3.96 9.43 -5.07
N TYR A 71 4.76 9.50 -6.14
CA TYR A 71 5.08 10.81 -6.71
C TYR A 71 3.84 11.47 -7.34
N LYS A 72 3.08 10.71 -8.11
CA LYS A 72 1.88 11.18 -8.83
C LYS A 72 0.68 10.34 -8.46
N PRO A 73 -0.54 10.90 -8.57
CA PRO A 73 -1.76 10.14 -8.37
C PRO A 73 -1.78 8.85 -9.20
N ILE A 74 -2.18 7.76 -8.59
CA ILE A 74 -2.39 6.48 -9.27
C ILE A 74 -3.89 6.35 -9.53
N THR A 75 -4.28 6.52 -10.78
CA THR A 75 -5.68 6.39 -11.21
C THR A 75 -5.89 5.11 -12.01
N PHE A 76 -6.93 4.39 -11.72
CA PHE A 76 -7.40 3.25 -12.51
C PHE A 76 -8.78 3.55 -13.05
N MET A 77 -8.97 3.49 -14.38
CA MET A 77 -10.21 3.85 -15.08
C MET A 77 -10.79 5.23 -14.68
N GLY A 78 -9.91 6.20 -14.38
CA GLY A 78 -10.30 7.54 -13.95
C GLY A 78 -10.60 7.68 -12.44
N MET A 79 -10.52 6.59 -11.68
CA MET A 79 -10.67 6.60 -10.22
C MET A 79 -9.30 6.67 -9.54
N ASP A 80 -9.22 7.42 -8.44
CA ASP A 80 -8.04 7.41 -7.57
C ASP A 80 -7.95 6.04 -6.87
N CYS A 81 -6.80 5.37 -7.00
CA CYS A 81 -6.56 4.06 -6.36
C CYS A 81 -6.18 4.18 -4.88
N GLY A 82 -6.32 5.35 -4.29
CA GLY A 82 -5.96 5.62 -2.91
C GLY A 82 -4.47 5.92 -2.70
N GLY A 83 -4.12 6.25 -1.48
CA GLY A 83 -2.79 6.69 -1.08
C GLY A 83 -2.57 8.18 -1.34
N ALA A 84 -1.69 8.81 -0.57
CA ALA A 84 -1.30 10.19 -0.79
C ALA A 84 -0.22 10.28 -1.88
N ASN A 85 -0.10 11.45 -2.51
CA ASN A 85 0.96 11.64 -3.50
C ASN A 85 1.64 13.01 -3.32
N TYR A 86 2.92 13.06 -3.60
CA TYR A 86 3.75 14.25 -3.36
C TYR A 86 3.32 15.47 -4.18
N GLN A 87 2.82 15.25 -5.40
CA GLN A 87 2.39 16.35 -6.26
C GLN A 87 1.17 17.05 -5.66
N THR A 88 0.13 16.31 -5.30
CA THR A 88 -1.08 16.88 -4.68
C THR A 88 -0.78 17.49 -3.31
N LEU A 89 0.03 16.83 -2.47
CA LEU A 89 0.45 17.40 -1.18
C LEU A 89 1.11 18.76 -1.34
N LYS A 90 1.98 18.90 -2.33
CA LYS A 90 2.65 20.18 -2.64
C LYS A 90 1.67 21.24 -3.13
N GLU A 91 0.74 20.87 -4.03
CA GLU A 91 -0.28 21.75 -4.58
C GLU A 91 -1.24 22.23 -3.49
N ASP A 92 -1.76 21.32 -2.67
CA ASP A 92 -2.68 21.61 -1.56
C ASP A 92 -2.02 22.48 -0.49
N PHE A 93 -0.79 22.17 -0.10
CA PHE A 93 -0.06 22.98 0.86
C PHE A 93 0.19 24.40 0.34
N THR A 94 0.53 24.54 -0.95
CA THR A 94 0.72 25.84 -1.59
C THR A 94 -0.59 26.64 -1.57
N TYR A 95 -1.70 26.02 -1.96
CA TYR A 95 -3.01 26.63 -1.93
C TYR A 95 -3.39 27.10 -0.51
N LEU A 96 -3.19 26.27 0.51
CA LEU A 96 -3.49 26.61 1.91
C LEU A 96 -2.67 27.83 2.38
N VAL A 97 -1.41 27.92 2.00
CA VAL A 97 -0.55 29.07 2.30
C VAL A 97 -1.09 30.34 1.62
N GLU A 98 -1.54 30.26 0.37
CA GLU A 98 -2.17 31.37 -0.34
C GLU A 98 -3.50 31.80 0.30
N GLN A 99 -4.22 30.87 0.94
CA GLN A 99 -5.43 31.19 1.72
C GLN A 99 -5.13 31.78 3.12
N GLY A 100 -3.86 31.94 3.48
CA GLY A 100 -3.45 32.57 4.72
C GLY A 100 -3.45 31.67 5.94
N VAL A 101 -3.33 30.34 5.74
CA VAL A 101 -3.17 29.37 6.84
C VAL A 101 -1.99 29.74 7.73
N LYS A 102 -2.11 29.50 9.04
CA LYS A 102 -1.04 29.73 10.02
C LYS A 102 -0.56 28.44 10.68
N THR A 103 -1.39 27.42 10.67
CA THR A 103 -1.01 26.09 11.17
C THR A 103 -1.54 25.02 10.22
N VAL A 104 -0.69 24.14 9.77
CA VAL A 104 -1.07 22.95 8.99
C VAL A 104 -0.73 21.73 9.82
N ALA A 105 -1.73 20.89 10.07
CA ALA A 105 -1.54 19.59 10.70
C ALA A 105 -1.52 18.51 9.61
N PHE A 106 -0.48 17.70 9.58
CA PHE A 106 -0.45 16.45 8.82
C PHE A 106 -1.03 15.35 9.71
N ASN A 107 -2.20 14.83 9.34
CA ASN A 107 -2.78 13.66 9.97
C ASN A 107 -2.24 12.42 9.24
N ALA A 108 -1.35 11.67 9.89
CA ALA A 108 -0.50 10.69 9.26
C ALA A 108 -0.88 9.25 9.65
N ASP A 109 -1.21 8.45 8.63
CA ASP A 109 -1.31 6.99 8.73
C ASP A 109 -0.79 6.33 7.44
N SER A 110 0.55 6.21 7.34
CA SER A 110 1.20 5.77 6.10
C SER A 110 2.45 4.91 6.36
N PRO A 111 2.59 3.79 5.62
CA PRO A 111 3.78 2.95 5.68
C PRO A 111 5.00 3.54 4.94
N GLY A 112 4.86 4.71 4.31
CA GLY A 112 5.83 5.27 3.40
C GLY A 112 5.50 5.03 1.93
N GLY A 113 6.50 5.01 1.05
CA GLY A 113 6.26 4.83 -0.38
C GLY A 113 7.46 5.12 -1.28
N GLU A 114 7.21 5.76 -2.43
CA GLU A 114 8.27 6.09 -3.38
C GLU A 114 9.33 7.02 -2.78
N ALA A 115 10.61 6.66 -2.92
CA ALA A 115 11.74 7.52 -2.55
C ALA A 115 11.82 8.75 -3.47
N PHE A 116 11.44 8.57 -4.74
CA PHE A 116 11.51 9.62 -5.75
C PHE A 116 10.62 10.80 -5.40
N GLN A 117 11.20 11.99 -5.35
CA GLN A 117 10.54 13.26 -5.02
C GLN A 117 10.12 13.47 -3.54
N LEU A 118 10.45 12.58 -2.62
CA LEU A 118 10.20 12.80 -1.20
C LEU A 118 10.93 14.05 -0.70
N PHE A 119 12.27 14.04 -0.75
CA PHE A 119 13.08 15.12 -0.17
C PHE A 119 12.88 16.48 -0.86
N PRO A 120 12.79 16.57 -2.20
CA PRO A 120 12.43 17.82 -2.86
C PRO A 120 11.07 18.35 -2.44
N THR A 121 10.06 17.49 -2.27
CA THR A 121 8.72 17.90 -1.84
C THR A 121 8.72 18.36 -0.38
N ALA A 122 9.29 17.59 0.52
CA ALA A 122 9.39 17.94 1.92
C ALA A 122 10.15 19.26 2.13
N SER A 123 11.31 19.43 1.46
CA SER A 123 12.08 20.67 1.49
C SER A 123 11.33 21.88 0.92
N TYR A 124 10.54 21.68 -0.14
CA TYR A 124 9.68 22.72 -0.70
C TYR A 124 8.63 23.18 0.32
N ILE A 125 7.92 22.21 0.92
CA ILE A 125 6.88 22.48 1.92
C ILE A 125 7.48 23.23 3.12
N ARG A 126 8.63 22.78 3.65
CA ARG A 126 9.29 23.45 4.77
C ARG A 126 9.68 24.88 4.44
N LYS A 127 10.35 25.09 3.31
CA LYS A 127 10.75 26.44 2.86
C LYS A 127 9.55 27.37 2.67
N LEU A 128 8.44 26.86 2.11
CA LEU A 128 7.24 27.65 1.92
C LEU A 128 6.59 28.00 3.26
N ALA A 129 6.57 27.07 4.21
CA ALA A 129 6.09 27.28 5.57
C ALA A 129 6.93 28.34 6.29
N ASP A 130 8.25 28.23 6.27
CA ASP A 130 9.17 29.19 6.90
C ASP A 130 9.01 30.59 6.33
N ALA A 131 8.92 30.72 5.00
CA ALA A 131 8.76 32.00 4.32
C ALA A 131 7.46 32.72 4.68
N ASN A 132 6.39 31.99 5.09
CA ASN A 132 5.06 32.52 5.39
C ASN A 132 4.70 32.44 6.87
N GLY A 133 5.63 31.98 7.74
CA GLY A 133 5.40 31.82 9.18
C GLY A 133 4.27 30.82 9.47
N VAL A 134 4.22 29.73 8.72
CA VAL A 134 3.25 28.64 8.90
C VAL A 134 3.89 27.56 9.78
N LYS A 135 3.20 27.22 10.86
CA LYS A 135 3.58 26.10 11.73
C LYS A 135 3.10 24.78 11.12
N ILE A 136 3.97 23.78 11.04
CA ILE A 136 3.62 22.43 10.62
C ILE A 136 3.64 21.51 11.85
N ILE A 137 2.56 20.75 12.05
CA ILE A 137 2.46 19.75 13.12
C ILE A 137 2.09 18.43 12.48
N THR A 138 2.83 17.36 12.75
CA THR A 138 2.39 16.01 12.36
C THR A 138 1.72 15.33 13.53
N TYR A 139 0.48 14.88 13.36
CA TYR A 139 -0.18 13.93 14.24
C TYR A 139 -0.12 12.54 13.61
N VAL A 140 0.48 11.60 14.30
CA VAL A 140 0.57 10.21 13.87
C VAL A 140 -0.57 9.44 14.50
N ASP A 141 -1.62 9.19 13.73
CA ASP A 141 -2.82 8.48 14.20
C ASP A 141 -2.56 6.96 14.29
N GLY A 142 -1.93 6.37 13.28
CA GLY A 142 -1.54 4.97 13.26
C GLY A 142 -0.05 4.77 13.01
N LEU A 143 0.42 5.14 11.84
CA LEU A 143 1.79 4.87 11.38
C LEU A 143 2.38 6.06 10.63
N ALA A 144 3.59 6.47 11.00
CA ALA A 144 4.41 7.32 10.15
C ALA A 144 5.76 6.65 9.92
N ALA A 145 5.82 5.81 8.88
CA ALA A 145 7.01 5.01 8.60
C ALA A 145 7.69 5.44 7.30
N SER A 146 9.01 5.32 7.29
CA SER A 146 9.84 5.45 6.10
C SER A 146 9.62 6.79 5.37
N ALA A 147 9.16 6.85 4.12
CA ALA A 147 8.91 8.11 3.42
C ALA A 147 7.94 9.04 4.18
N MET A 148 6.93 8.48 4.88
CA MET A 148 6.04 9.29 5.71
C MET A 148 6.78 9.90 6.90
N TYR A 149 7.72 9.17 7.51
CA TYR A 149 8.55 9.75 8.55
C TYR A 149 9.48 10.85 8.01
N GLY A 150 10.01 10.66 6.79
CA GLY A 150 10.75 11.70 6.10
C GLY A 150 9.93 12.99 5.91
N LEU A 151 8.67 12.85 5.54
CA LEU A 151 7.75 13.98 5.45
C LEU A 151 7.40 14.55 6.84
N ALA A 152 7.14 13.71 7.83
CA ALA A 152 6.87 14.13 9.21
C ALA A 152 8.06 14.88 9.83
N SER A 153 9.29 14.51 9.48
CA SER A 153 10.51 15.08 10.06
C SER A 153 10.64 16.60 9.87
N ILE A 154 10.03 17.17 8.82
CA ILE A 154 10.04 18.62 8.58
C ILE A 154 9.08 19.41 9.48
N SER A 155 8.28 18.74 10.31
CA SER A 155 7.31 19.39 11.19
C SER A 155 7.99 20.05 12.38
N ASP A 156 7.42 21.15 12.84
CA ASP A 156 7.85 21.82 14.08
C ASP A 156 7.60 20.95 15.32
N GLU A 157 6.56 20.08 15.23
CA GLU A 157 6.24 19.11 16.27
C GLU A 157 5.68 17.81 15.63
N ILE A 158 6.12 16.68 16.17
CA ILE A 158 5.55 15.34 15.85
C ILE A 158 4.87 14.81 17.10
N ILE A 159 3.57 14.62 17.00
CA ILE A 159 2.70 14.16 18.09
C ILE A 159 2.17 12.76 17.69
N MET A 160 2.24 11.81 18.60
CA MET A 160 1.79 10.44 18.34
C MET A 160 0.52 10.12 19.12
N ALA A 161 -0.38 9.38 18.52
CA ALA A 161 -1.42 8.67 19.25
C ALA A 161 -0.79 7.61 20.21
N PRO A 162 -1.47 7.21 21.31
CA PRO A 162 -0.89 6.30 22.31
C PRO A 162 -0.43 4.93 21.79
N SER A 163 -0.97 4.47 20.66
CA SER A 163 -0.63 3.18 20.02
C SER A 163 0.02 3.33 18.63
N ALA A 164 0.36 4.55 18.24
CA ALA A 164 0.98 4.81 16.94
C ALA A 164 2.45 4.34 16.88
N GLU A 165 2.96 4.21 15.68
CA GLU A 165 4.36 3.87 15.43
C GLU A 165 5.02 4.89 14.50
N VAL A 166 6.32 5.16 14.74
CA VAL A 166 7.13 6.00 13.86
C VAL A 166 8.49 5.36 13.60
N GLY A 167 9.13 5.71 12.47
CA GLY A 167 10.48 5.25 12.17
C GLY A 167 10.61 4.61 10.78
N SER A 168 11.17 3.41 10.70
CA SER A 168 11.49 2.73 9.43
C SER A 168 12.36 3.62 8.50
N ILE A 169 13.36 4.31 9.09
CA ILE A 169 14.26 5.23 8.37
C ILE A 169 15.29 4.40 7.61
N GLY A 170 14.87 3.89 6.45
CA GLY A 170 15.66 3.00 5.62
C GLY A 170 15.17 2.92 4.19
N VAL A 171 15.93 2.25 3.33
CA VAL A 171 15.68 2.09 1.89
C VAL A 171 15.64 0.62 1.56
N VAL A 172 14.67 0.19 0.76
CA VAL A 172 14.58 -1.18 0.28
C VAL A 172 14.36 -1.21 -1.24
N VAL A 173 15.00 -2.14 -1.92
CA VAL A 173 14.72 -2.48 -3.32
C VAL A 173 14.38 -3.96 -3.37
N ARG A 174 13.20 -4.29 -3.87
CA ARG A 174 12.84 -5.68 -4.14
C ARG A 174 13.12 -6.01 -5.60
N LEU A 175 14.03 -6.94 -5.83
CA LEU A 175 14.30 -7.50 -7.14
C LEU A 175 13.51 -8.80 -7.32
N MET A 176 12.94 -9.00 -8.52
CA MET A 176 12.24 -10.22 -8.87
C MET A 176 12.92 -10.88 -10.06
N ASN A 177 13.35 -12.13 -9.88
CA ASN A 177 13.90 -12.96 -10.92
C ASN A 177 12.86 -14.01 -11.35
N ASP A 178 12.32 -13.85 -12.55
CA ASP A 178 11.32 -14.73 -13.16
C ASP A 178 11.92 -15.72 -14.18
N SER A 179 13.24 -15.80 -14.29
CA SER A 179 13.92 -16.60 -15.30
C SER A 179 13.54 -18.09 -15.24
N LYS A 180 13.52 -18.67 -14.03
CA LYS A 180 13.12 -20.08 -13.83
C LYS A 180 11.66 -20.35 -14.18
N ALA A 181 10.77 -19.40 -13.84
CA ALA A 181 9.37 -19.53 -14.16
C ALA A 181 9.14 -19.49 -15.69
N LEU A 182 9.84 -18.63 -16.41
CA LEU A 182 9.80 -18.59 -17.86
C LEU A 182 10.33 -19.89 -18.50
N GLU A 183 11.45 -20.40 -18.02
CA GLU A 183 12.03 -21.66 -18.50
C GLU A 183 11.08 -22.84 -18.28
N MET A 184 10.45 -22.96 -17.10
CA MET A 184 9.46 -23.99 -16.81
C MET A 184 8.22 -23.91 -17.73
N ASN A 185 7.89 -22.74 -18.24
CA ASN A 185 6.81 -22.51 -19.19
C ASN A 185 7.27 -22.60 -20.66
N GLY A 186 8.50 -23.03 -20.92
CA GLY A 186 9.04 -23.22 -22.26
C GLY A 186 9.46 -21.92 -22.97
N TYR A 187 9.62 -20.81 -22.24
CA TYR A 187 10.09 -19.55 -22.79
C TYR A 187 11.57 -19.35 -22.52
N GLN A 188 12.33 -19.00 -23.55
CA GLN A 188 13.71 -18.55 -23.43
C GLN A 188 13.80 -17.04 -23.67
N ARG A 189 14.45 -16.33 -22.74
CA ARG A 189 14.67 -14.89 -22.84
C ARG A 189 16.07 -14.61 -23.39
N THR A 190 16.13 -13.92 -24.52
CA THR A 190 17.41 -13.51 -25.12
C THR A 190 17.48 -11.99 -25.19
N PHE A 191 18.62 -11.42 -24.74
CA PHE A 191 18.84 -9.98 -24.79
C PHE A 191 19.98 -9.65 -25.77
N ILE A 192 19.69 -8.80 -26.75
CA ILE A 192 20.69 -8.14 -27.56
C ILE A 192 20.89 -6.74 -26.99
N LYS A 193 22.09 -6.41 -26.50
CA LYS A 193 22.35 -5.19 -25.74
C LYS A 193 23.54 -4.41 -26.24
N ALA A 194 23.49 -3.10 -26.06
CA ALA A 194 24.63 -2.19 -26.07
C ALA A 194 24.71 -1.51 -24.69
N GLY A 195 25.89 -1.52 -24.08
CA GLY A 195 26.13 -1.08 -22.71
C GLY A 195 26.09 -2.23 -21.69
N ALA A 196 27.09 -2.30 -20.82
CA ALA A 196 27.28 -3.41 -19.89
C ALA A 196 26.13 -3.57 -18.90
N SER A 197 25.67 -2.49 -18.30
CA SER A 197 24.62 -2.48 -17.26
C SER A 197 23.18 -2.42 -17.81
N LYS A 198 22.98 -2.59 -19.13
CA LYS A 198 21.64 -2.47 -19.73
C LYS A 198 20.71 -3.65 -19.40
N VAL A 199 21.27 -4.82 -19.09
CA VAL A 199 20.54 -6.05 -18.78
C VAL A 199 20.97 -6.55 -17.42
N PRO A 200 20.03 -6.79 -16.49
CA PRO A 200 20.34 -7.22 -15.13
C PRO A 200 20.76 -8.68 -15.02
N PHE A 201 20.42 -9.52 -16.01
CA PHE A 201 20.62 -10.95 -15.98
C PHE A 201 21.89 -11.38 -16.71
N GLY A 202 22.55 -12.44 -16.21
CA GLY A 202 23.58 -13.22 -16.89
C GLY A 202 22.98 -14.18 -17.93
N GLU A 203 23.85 -14.95 -18.59
CA GLU A 203 23.45 -16.02 -19.53
C GLU A 203 22.77 -17.19 -18.80
N ASP A 204 23.06 -17.36 -17.53
CA ASP A 204 22.47 -18.35 -16.61
C ASP A 204 21.09 -17.94 -16.07
N GLY A 205 20.59 -16.75 -16.44
CA GLY A 205 19.32 -16.21 -15.96
C GLY A 205 19.37 -15.64 -14.55
N GLU A 206 20.51 -15.65 -13.86
CA GLU A 206 20.67 -15.04 -12.53
C GLU A 206 21.04 -13.55 -12.66
N PHE A 207 20.79 -12.77 -11.56
CA PHE A 207 21.24 -11.39 -11.52
C PHE A 207 22.76 -11.31 -11.55
N ARG A 208 23.29 -10.42 -12.42
CA ARG A 208 24.72 -10.17 -12.48
C ARG A 208 25.20 -9.43 -11.24
N LYS A 209 26.41 -9.77 -10.80
CA LYS A 209 27.03 -9.16 -9.62
C LYS A 209 27.13 -7.63 -9.75
N GLU A 210 27.59 -7.15 -10.89
CA GLU A 210 27.73 -5.71 -11.16
C GLU A 210 26.38 -4.97 -11.12
N PHE A 211 25.29 -5.64 -11.53
CA PHE A 211 23.95 -5.06 -11.41
C PHE A 211 23.52 -4.96 -9.95
N LEU A 212 23.80 -5.97 -9.14
CA LEU A 212 23.48 -5.93 -7.71
C LEU A 212 24.29 -4.87 -6.98
N GLU A 213 25.59 -4.72 -7.33
CA GLU A 213 26.46 -3.66 -6.81
C GLU A 213 25.93 -2.26 -7.20
N ASP A 214 25.57 -2.04 -8.48
CA ASP A 214 24.97 -0.78 -8.95
C ASP A 214 23.67 -0.43 -8.19
N ILE A 215 22.86 -1.43 -7.81
CA ILE A 215 21.64 -1.21 -7.02
C ILE A 215 21.99 -0.91 -5.56
N GLN A 216 22.95 -1.64 -4.97
CA GLN A 216 23.39 -1.38 -3.60
C GLN A 216 23.95 0.03 -3.46
N ASP A 217 24.79 0.48 -4.37
CA ASP A 217 25.34 1.85 -4.37
C ASP A 217 24.20 2.90 -4.36
N LYS A 218 23.15 2.69 -5.15
CA LYS A 218 21.98 3.58 -5.16
C LYS A 218 21.22 3.55 -3.84
N VAL A 219 21.05 2.39 -3.25
CA VAL A 219 20.41 2.23 -1.93
C VAL A 219 21.22 2.96 -0.86
N ASP A 220 22.54 2.82 -0.89
CA ASP A 220 23.43 3.46 0.08
C ASP A 220 23.39 4.99 -0.05
N VAL A 221 23.43 5.53 -1.25
CA VAL A 221 23.29 6.98 -1.51
C VAL A 221 21.96 7.52 -0.98
N LEU A 222 20.84 6.81 -1.26
CA LEU A 222 19.52 7.22 -0.77
C LEU A 222 19.41 7.09 0.76
N TYR A 223 20.07 6.09 1.35
CA TYR A 223 20.10 5.92 2.81
C TYR A 223 20.89 7.04 3.50
N GLU A 224 22.03 7.45 2.91
CA GLU A 224 22.79 8.61 3.36
C GLU A 224 21.94 9.89 3.29
N GLU A 225 21.27 10.12 2.15
CA GLU A 225 20.38 11.26 1.96
C GLU A 225 19.25 11.25 2.99
N PHE A 226 18.61 10.10 3.19
CA PHE A 226 17.50 9.98 4.14
C PHE A 226 17.92 10.22 5.59
N THR A 227 19.00 9.56 6.03
CA THR A 227 19.49 9.72 7.41
C THR A 227 19.98 11.13 7.66
N GLY A 228 20.63 11.76 6.68
CA GLY A 228 21.05 13.15 6.73
C GLY A 228 19.86 14.12 6.80
N PHE A 229 18.84 13.90 5.98
CA PHE A 229 17.62 14.70 5.94
C PHE A 229 16.88 14.69 7.30
N VAL A 230 16.69 13.50 7.87
CA VAL A 230 16.03 13.36 9.19
C VAL A 230 16.88 13.97 10.29
N ALA A 231 18.21 13.76 10.26
CA ALA A 231 19.13 14.33 11.24
C ALA A 231 19.07 15.86 11.27
N GLU A 232 19.04 16.49 10.09
CA GLU A 232 18.94 17.95 9.92
C GLU A 232 17.62 18.48 10.52
N HIS A 233 16.48 17.92 10.11
CA HIS A 233 15.17 18.44 10.49
C HIS A 233 14.78 18.11 11.94
N ARG A 234 15.26 17.00 12.48
CA ARG A 234 15.03 16.61 13.88
C ARG A 234 16.14 17.08 14.84
N ASN A 235 17.11 17.85 14.35
CA ASN A 235 18.25 18.32 15.12
C ASN A 235 18.98 17.19 15.88
N MET A 236 19.27 16.10 15.16
CA MET A 236 19.92 14.90 15.68
C MET A 236 21.25 14.66 14.95
N SER A 237 22.15 13.85 15.54
CA SER A 237 23.30 13.35 14.78
C SER A 237 22.87 12.26 13.79
N VAL A 238 23.52 12.19 12.63
CA VAL A 238 23.29 11.15 11.63
C VAL A 238 23.49 9.75 12.23
N ASP A 239 24.51 9.59 13.08
CA ASP A 239 24.77 8.31 13.76
C ASP A 239 23.62 7.89 14.68
N LYS A 240 22.97 8.85 15.35
CA LYS A 240 21.79 8.55 16.17
C LYS A 240 20.61 8.09 15.30
N VAL A 241 20.40 8.71 14.13
CA VAL A 241 19.38 8.26 13.16
C VAL A 241 19.72 6.87 12.64
N ARG A 242 20.96 6.61 12.23
CA ARG A 242 21.42 5.28 11.77
C ARG A 242 21.26 4.20 12.83
N SER A 243 21.48 4.54 14.12
CA SER A 243 21.31 3.59 15.23
C SER A 243 19.88 3.08 15.42
N THR A 244 18.89 3.67 14.75
CA THR A 244 17.51 3.17 14.72
C THR A 244 17.35 1.89 13.88
N GLU A 245 18.34 1.57 13.03
CA GLU A 245 18.37 0.35 12.21
C GLU A 245 17.07 0.13 11.41
N ALA A 246 16.51 1.22 10.90
CA ALA A 246 15.24 1.21 10.16
C ALA A 246 14.07 0.51 10.89
N LYS A 247 14.08 0.48 12.22
CA LYS A 247 12.98 -0.07 13.03
C LYS A 247 11.87 0.96 13.20
N THR A 248 10.65 0.46 13.49
CA THR A 248 9.54 1.29 14.00
C THR A 248 9.57 1.28 15.54
N PHE A 249 9.03 2.34 16.13
CA PHE A 249 9.05 2.57 17.56
C PHE A 249 7.70 3.06 18.06
N LEU A 250 7.24 2.44 19.13
CA LEU A 250 6.10 2.90 19.93
C LEU A 250 6.42 4.23 20.64
N PRO A 251 5.42 4.98 21.11
CA PRO A 251 5.55 6.35 21.57
C PRO A 251 6.65 6.57 22.62
N GLU A 252 6.71 5.73 23.66
CA GLU A 252 7.71 5.89 24.71
C GLU A 252 9.14 5.87 24.17
N LYS A 253 9.42 4.90 23.27
CA LYS A 253 10.75 4.77 22.67
C LYS A 253 11.02 5.86 21.64
N ALA A 254 10.02 6.27 20.88
CA ALA A 254 10.11 7.35 19.91
C ALA A 254 10.47 8.68 20.59
N LEU A 255 9.86 9.01 21.74
CA LEU A 255 10.19 10.18 22.55
C LEU A 255 11.65 10.13 23.05
N GLN A 256 12.09 8.98 23.61
CA GLN A 256 13.45 8.81 24.08
C GLN A 256 14.50 8.99 22.97
N LEU A 257 14.19 8.56 21.78
CA LEU A 257 15.05 8.68 20.60
C LEU A 257 15.01 10.09 19.97
N GLY A 258 14.01 10.90 20.31
CA GLY A 258 13.77 12.21 19.69
C GLY A 258 13.09 12.13 18.33
N LEU A 259 12.47 10.98 18.02
CA LEU A 259 11.69 10.78 16.81
C LEU A 259 10.28 11.36 16.91
N ALA A 260 9.79 11.61 18.11
CA ALA A 260 8.54 12.31 18.39
C ALA A 260 8.73 13.28 19.57
N ASP A 261 7.78 14.20 19.74
CA ASP A 261 7.86 15.28 20.72
C ASP A 261 6.80 15.11 21.82
N LYS A 262 5.62 14.58 21.48
CA LYS A 262 4.49 14.44 22.41
C LYS A 262 3.68 13.17 22.10
N VAL A 263 2.89 12.78 23.10
CA VAL A 263 1.85 11.73 22.94
C VAL A 263 0.52 12.34 23.39
N MET A 264 -0.50 12.23 22.56
CA MET A 264 -1.84 12.75 22.85
C MET A 264 -2.91 11.82 22.24
N SER A 265 -4.08 11.75 22.87
CA SER A 265 -5.27 11.20 22.19
C SER A 265 -5.67 12.09 21.02
N VAL A 266 -6.50 11.59 20.12
CA VAL A 266 -7.00 12.39 19.00
C VAL A 266 -7.82 13.59 19.47
N GLU A 267 -8.60 13.41 20.53
CA GLU A 267 -9.41 14.48 21.15
C GLU A 267 -8.52 15.58 21.73
N ASP A 268 -7.47 15.20 22.49
CA ASP A 268 -6.51 16.16 23.05
C ASP A 268 -5.73 16.89 21.95
N PHE A 269 -5.43 16.20 20.85
CA PHE A 269 -4.76 16.79 19.70
C PHE A 269 -5.61 17.89 19.03
N TYR A 270 -6.92 17.66 18.82
CA TYR A 270 -7.79 18.68 18.26
C TYR A 270 -7.97 19.87 19.21
N MET A 271 -8.03 19.63 20.53
CA MET A 271 -8.00 20.72 21.51
C MET A 271 -6.69 21.51 21.46
N TYR A 272 -5.56 20.82 21.35
CA TYR A 272 -4.24 21.44 21.20
C TYR A 272 -4.13 22.30 19.92
N LEU A 273 -4.69 21.84 18.78
CA LEU A 273 -4.76 22.63 17.56
C LEU A 273 -5.60 23.91 17.75
N ALA A 274 -6.74 23.80 18.42
CA ALA A 274 -7.58 24.95 18.72
C ALA A 274 -6.88 25.99 19.60
N ASP A 275 -6.16 25.55 20.64
CA ASP A 275 -5.37 26.43 21.50
C ASP A 275 -4.20 27.09 20.74
N THR A 276 -3.54 26.35 19.86
CA THR A 276 -2.48 26.87 18.98
C THR A 276 -3.00 27.97 18.06
N ALA A 277 -4.19 27.78 17.48
CA ALA A 277 -4.85 28.76 16.65
C ALA A 277 -5.21 30.04 17.40
N GLN A 278 -5.65 29.92 18.65
CA GLN A 278 -5.95 31.06 19.50
C GLN A 278 -4.69 31.88 19.88
N ALA A 279 -3.59 31.19 20.13
CA ALA A 279 -2.31 31.85 20.41
C ALA A 279 -1.80 32.67 19.20
N ASN A 280 -2.02 32.19 17.97
CA ASN A 280 -1.67 32.90 16.74
C ASN A 280 -2.48 34.19 16.52
N LYS A 281 -3.67 34.31 17.06
CA LYS A 281 -4.56 35.51 16.93
C LYS A 281 -4.19 36.68 17.81
N GLY A 282 -3.13 36.58 18.63
CA GLY A 282 -2.71 37.62 19.56
C GLY A 282 -3.70 37.86 20.68
N SER A 283 -3.22 38.06 21.87
CA SER A 283 -3.90 38.18 23.16
C SER A 283 -5.05 39.20 23.26
N ASN A 284 -6.12 39.02 22.50
CA ASN A 284 -7.38 39.79 22.69
C ASN A 284 -8.54 38.91 23.16
N ASN A 285 -8.27 37.78 23.80
CA ASN A 285 -9.31 36.78 24.10
C ASN A 285 -9.74 36.67 25.56
N SER A 286 -9.66 37.76 26.34
CA SER A 286 -10.50 37.88 27.55
C SER A 286 -12.01 37.96 27.25
N VAL A 287 -12.36 38.30 26.01
CA VAL A 287 -13.78 38.46 25.58
C VAL A 287 -14.43 37.11 25.23
N LEU A 288 -13.68 36.13 24.68
CA LEU A 288 -14.26 34.82 24.34
C LEU A 288 -14.41 33.88 25.55
N LYS A 289 -13.48 33.90 26.51
CA LYS A 289 -13.68 33.21 27.80
C LYS A 289 -14.87 33.74 28.55
N ASN A 290 -15.09 35.05 28.54
CA ASN A 290 -16.26 35.67 29.15
C ASN A 290 -17.57 35.41 28.37
N LYS A 291 -17.51 35.20 27.05
CA LYS A 291 -18.67 34.86 26.22
C LYS A 291 -19.12 33.41 26.38
N LEU A 292 -18.18 32.47 26.59
CA LEU A 292 -18.52 31.09 26.98
C LEU A 292 -19.09 31.00 28.41
N PHE A 293 -18.65 31.89 29.33
CA PHE A 293 -19.19 31.96 30.70
C PHE A 293 -20.48 32.74 30.81
N SER A 294 -20.81 33.62 29.84
CA SER A 294 -22.07 34.37 29.81
C SER A 294 -23.20 33.62 29.08
N LEU A 295 -22.91 32.58 28.34
CA LEU A 295 -23.93 31.68 27.73
C LEU A 295 -24.57 30.73 28.76
N SER A 296 -24.09 30.74 30.02
CA SER A 296 -24.72 30.01 31.13
C SER A 296 -25.89 30.75 31.80
N LYS A 297 -26.45 31.80 31.20
CA LYS A 297 -27.52 32.63 31.79
C LYS A 297 -28.67 33.03 30.88
N GLU A 298 -28.95 32.25 29.81
CA GLU A 298 -30.20 32.45 29.06
C GLU A 298 -30.92 31.10 28.89
N ASP A 299 -31.77 30.82 29.89
CA ASP A 299 -32.55 29.58 30.08
C ASP A 299 -33.77 29.45 29.15
N ASN A 300 -33.68 29.69 27.85
CA ASN A 300 -34.80 29.40 26.93
C ASN A 300 -34.40 28.79 25.58
N ASN A 301 -33.12 28.57 25.31
CA ASN A 301 -32.67 27.91 24.06
C ASN A 301 -32.19 26.45 24.28
N GLU A 302 -32.00 26.04 25.54
CA GLU A 302 -31.51 24.70 25.89
C GLU A 302 -32.55 23.61 25.61
N MET A 303 -33.83 23.88 25.77
CA MET A 303 -34.88 22.89 25.49
C MET A 303 -35.02 22.57 24.00
N THR A 304 -34.79 23.55 23.12
CA THR A 304 -34.84 23.31 21.67
C THR A 304 -33.58 22.56 21.18
N GLN A 305 -32.43 22.90 21.73
CA GLN A 305 -31.17 22.15 21.41
C GLN A 305 -31.16 20.73 21.98
N LEU A 306 -31.77 20.51 23.16
CA LEU A 306 -31.91 19.18 23.73
C LEU A 306 -32.86 18.30 22.90
N ALA A 307 -33.94 18.88 22.37
CA ALA A 307 -34.86 18.17 21.48
C ALA A 307 -34.20 17.82 20.13
N ASP A 308 -33.39 18.73 19.56
CA ASP A 308 -32.66 18.49 18.34
C ASP A 308 -31.56 17.43 18.55
N MET A 309 -30.85 17.47 19.68
CA MET A 309 -29.87 16.43 20.05
C MET A 309 -30.53 15.08 20.30
N GLN A 310 -31.70 15.02 20.92
CA GLN A 310 -32.45 13.78 21.09
C GLN A 310 -32.92 13.20 19.76
N ALA A 311 -33.38 14.02 18.82
CA ALA A 311 -33.75 13.58 17.48
C ALA A 311 -32.54 13.06 16.69
N GLN A 312 -31.38 13.69 16.83
CA GLN A 312 -30.12 13.19 16.23
C GLN A 312 -29.68 11.86 16.86
N LEU A 313 -29.86 11.70 18.16
CA LEU A 313 -29.52 10.46 18.87
C LEU A 313 -30.43 9.31 18.46
N GLU A 314 -31.73 9.55 18.24
CA GLU A 314 -32.67 8.57 17.69
C GLU A 314 -32.31 8.17 16.23
N ALA A 315 -31.92 9.15 15.40
CA ALA A 315 -31.48 8.89 14.02
C ALA A 315 -30.21 8.03 14.00
N LEU A 316 -29.20 8.39 14.80
CA LEU A 316 -27.96 7.62 14.93
C LEU A 316 -28.19 6.22 15.49
N THR A 317 -29.14 6.05 16.42
CA THR A 317 -29.51 4.74 16.96
C THR A 317 -30.15 3.86 15.89
N THR A 318 -30.94 4.47 15.00
CA THR A 318 -31.55 3.76 13.86
C THR A 318 -30.51 3.37 12.83
N GLU A 319 -29.54 4.24 12.53
CA GLU A 319 -28.42 3.95 11.63
C GLU A 319 -27.53 2.83 12.20
N LEU A 320 -27.23 2.86 13.50
CA LEU A 320 -26.47 1.81 14.17
C LEU A 320 -27.17 0.47 14.09
N SER A 321 -28.49 0.45 14.29
CA SER A 321 -29.30 -0.78 14.15
C SER A 321 -29.25 -1.33 12.72
N THR A 322 -29.33 -0.45 11.72
CA THR A 322 -29.21 -0.84 10.30
C THR A 322 -27.83 -1.39 9.96
N ALA A 323 -26.78 -0.76 10.47
CA ALA A 323 -25.41 -1.21 10.30
C ALA A 323 -25.16 -2.58 10.97
N GLN A 324 -25.75 -2.81 12.15
CA GLN A 324 -25.67 -4.10 12.84
C GLN A 324 -26.35 -5.23 12.05
N LEU A 325 -27.49 -4.96 11.40
CA LEU A 325 -28.16 -5.91 10.51
C LEU A 325 -27.29 -6.23 9.29
N ALA A 326 -26.65 -5.22 8.68
CA ALA A 326 -25.74 -5.41 7.55
C ALA A 326 -24.51 -6.26 7.93
N VAL A 327 -23.96 -6.07 9.14
CA VAL A 327 -22.85 -6.90 9.66
C VAL A 327 -23.27 -8.36 9.85
N ALA A 328 -24.51 -8.60 10.34
CA ALA A 328 -25.04 -9.96 10.48
C ALA A 328 -25.24 -10.65 9.12
N GLU A 329 -25.69 -9.92 8.12
CA GLU A 329 -25.85 -10.39 6.75
C GLU A 329 -24.49 -10.71 6.09
N LEU A 330 -23.48 -9.92 6.38
CA LEU A 330 -22.09 -10.13 5.94
C LEU A 330 -21.49 -11.40 6.58
N ALA A 331 -21.80 -11.69 7.84
CA ALA A 331 -21.38 -12.92 8.51
C ALA A 331 -22.02 -14.17 7.87
N SER A 332 -23.30 -14.09 7.51
CA SER A 332 -24.02 -15.17 6.81
C SER A 332 -23.44 -15.42 5.40
N THR A 333 -23.13 -14.35 4.67
CA THR A 333 -22.51 -14.47 3.32
C THR A 333 -21.11 -15.08 3.40
N LYS A 334 -20.34 -14.75 4.43
CA LYS A 334 -19.01 -15.33 4.66
C LYS A 334 -19.08 -16.84 4.95
N GLU A 335 -20.08 -17.29 5.68
CA GLU A 335 -20.32 -18.70 5.96
C GLU A 335 -20.75 -19.47 4.69
N ALA A 336 -21.61 -18.86 3.86
CA ALA A 336 -21.98 -19.38 2.56
C ALA A 336 -20.78 -19.51 1.61
N MET A 337 -19.89 -18.51 1.58
CA MET A 337 -18.66 -18.58 0.80
C MET A 337 -17.73 -19.72 1.25
N ALA A 338 -17.57 -19.92 2.55
CA ALA A 338 -16.75 -21.01 3.08
C ALA A 338 -17.30 -22.38 2.66
N THR A 339 -18.63 -22.53 2.66
CA THR A 339 -19.31 -23.75 2.20
C THR A 339 -19.09 -23.98 0.69
N LEU A 340 -19.15 -22.91 -0.09
CA LEU A 340 -18.93 -22.98 -1.54
C LEU A 340 -17.47 -23.34 -1.86
N GLN A 341 -16.51 -22.80 -1.14
CA GLN A 341 -15.08 -23.13 -1.27
C GLN A 341 -14.80 -24.60 -0.97
N ALA A 342 -15.44 -25.16 0.09
CA ALA A 342 -15.32 -26.56 0.41
C ALA A 342 -15.89 -27.46 -0.69
N ALA A 343 -17.05 -27.10 -1.24
CA ALA A 343 -17.67 -27.83 -2.35
C ALA A 343 -16.83 -27.73 -3.64
N PHE A 344 -16.18 -26.61 -3.89
CA PHE A 344 -15.28 -26.44 -5.02
C PHE A 344 -14.04 -27.35 -4.90
N ALA A 345 -13.40 -27.41 -3.76
CA ALA A 345 -12.26 -28.29 -3.50
C ALA A 345 -12.61 -29.78 -3.66
N GLU A 346 -13.83 -30.17 -3.26
CA GLU A 346 -14.33 -31.53 -3.49
C GLU A 346 -14.50 -31.85 -4.98
N LYS A 347 -15.00 -30.88 -5.76
CA LYS A 347 -15.15 -31.02 -7.22
C LYS A 347 -13.82 -31.07 -7.96
N GLU A 348 -12.83 -30.30 -7.54
CA GLU A 348 -11.45 -30.38 -8.08
C GLU A 348 -10.85 -31.77 -7.86
N THR A 349 -11.02 -32.32 -6.66
CA THR A 349 -10.52 -33.66 -6.32
C THR A 349 -11.20 -34.73 -7.18
N ALA A 350 -12.53 -34.61 -7.36
CA ALA A 350 -13.29 -35.52 -8.19
C ALA A 350 -12.90 -35.43 -9.68
N LEU A 351 -12.62 -34.21 -10.18
CA LEU A 351 -12.16 -33.99 -11.56
C LEU A 351 -10.77 -34.61 -11.79
N ALA A 352 -9.85 -34.44 -10.84
CA ALA A 352 -8.53 -35.05 -10.91
C ALA A 352 -8.60 -36.59 -10.98
N ALA A 353 -9.48 -37.19 -10.14
CA ALA A 353 -9.70 -38.64 -10.17
C ALA A 353 -10.32 -39.12 -11.49
N ALA A 354 -11.26 -38.38 -12.06
CA ALA A 354 -11.87 -38.69 -13.36
C ALA A 354 -10.87 -38.60 -14.51
N LEU A 355 -9.99 -37.58 -14.51
CA LEU A 355 -8.92 -37.46 -15.50
C LEU A 355 -7.94 -38.63 -15.45
N GLU A 356 -7.61 -39.13 -14.27
CA GLU A 356 -6.74 -40.29 -14.13
C GLU A 356 -7.41 -41.57 -14.65
N GLN A 357 -8.73 -41.72 -14.42
CA GLN A 357 -9.50 -42.83 -15.00
C GLN A 357 -9.54 -42.76 -16.54
N VAL A 358 -9.67 -41.58 -17.12
CA VAL A 358 -9.64 -41.40 -18.58
C VAL A 358 -8.29 -41.84 -19.14
N LYS A 359 -7.17 -41.43 -18.53
CA LYS A 359 -5.83 -41.88 -18.94
C LYS A 359 -5.65 -43.38 -18.88
N GLN A 360 -6.16 -44.01 -17.82
CA GLN A 360 -6.11 -45.48 -17.69
C GLN A 360 -6.95 -46.18 -18.78
N MET A 361 -8.14 -45.66 -19.09
CA MET A 361 -8.96 -46.20 -20.16
C MET A 361 -8.30 -46.04 -21.54
N GLU A 362 -7.63 -44.90 -21.79
CA GLU A 362 -6.87 -44.71 -23.05
C GLU A 362 -5.70 -45.71 -23.16
N ALA A 363 -4.98 -45.97 -22.09
CA ALA A 363 -3.92 -46.97 -22.05
C ALA A 363 -4.47 -48.38 -22.34
N VAL A 364 -5.57 -48.76 -21.71
CA VAL A 364 -6.26 -50.03 -21.96
C VAL A 364 -6.71 -50.15 -23.42
N LYS A 365 -7.30 -49.04 -23.97
CA LYS A 365 -7.71 -49.00 -25.38
C LYS A 365 -6.56 -49.24 -26.36
N GLU A 366 -5.39 -48.62 -26.10
CA GLU A 366 -4.20 -48.84 -26.90
C GLU A 366 -3.64 -50.30 -26.78
N GLN A 367 -3.67 -50.87 -25.57
CA GLN A 367 -3.33 -52.30 -25.39
C GLN A 367 -4.31 -53.21 -26.14
N MET A 368 -5.63 -52.96 -26.09
CA MET A 368 -6.60 -53.76 -26.86
C MET A 368 -6.41 -53.62 -28.37
N LYS A 369 -6.05 -52.44 -28.87
CA LYS A 369 -5.70 -52.28 -30.31
C LYS A 369 -4.45 -53.03 -30.70
N ALA A 370 -3.42 -53.00 -29.86
CA ALA A 370 -2.19 -53.77 -30.08
C ALA A 370 -2.46 -55.26 -30.06
N GLN A 371 -3.27 -55.76 -29.10
CA GLN A 371 -3.66 -57.17 -29.04
C GLN A 371 -4.47 -57.60 -30.29
N ALA A 372 -5.45 -56.80 -30.68
CA ALA A 372 -6.26 -57.09 -31.90
C ALA A 372 -5.43 -57.10 -33.18
N ARG A 373 -4.36 -56.26 -33.25
CA ARG A 373 -3.41 -56.33 -34.38
C ARG A 373 -2.58 -57.64 -34.32
N THR A 374 -2.12 -58.03 -33.13
CA THR A 374 -1.43 -59.31 -32.93
C THR A 374 -2.26 -60.50 -33.34
N ASP A 375 -3.52 -60.55 -32.89
CA ASP A 375 -4.44 -61.61 -33.18
C ASP A 375 -4.72 -61.75 -34.71
N LYS A 376 -4.91 -60.60 -35.39
CA LYS A 376 -5.08 -60.56 -36.85
C LYS A 376 -3.82 -61.03 -37.59
N LEU A 377 -2.62 -60.62 -37.15
CA LEU A 377 -1.35 -61.07 -37.74
C LEU A 377 -1.13 -62.55 -37.52
N SER A 378 -1.40 -63.08 -36.32
CA SER A 378 -1.29 -64.48 -35.99
C SER A 378 -2.26 -65.40 -36.81
N ALA A 379 -3.39 -64.85 -37.19
CA ALA A 379 -4.37 -65.57 -38.02
C ALA A 379 -3.96 -65.69 -39.52
N VAL A 380 -3.02 -64.88 -39.97
CA VAL A 380 -2.63 -64.77 -41.39
C VAL A 380 -1.19 -65.23 -41.64
N MET A 381 -0.34 -65.20 -40.64
CA MET A 381 1.13 -65.49 -40.81
C MET A 381 1.63 -66.57 -39.86
N ALA A 382 2.71 -67.27 -40.24
CA ALA A 382 3.41 -68.17 -39.33
C ALA A 382 4.01 -67.42 -38.15
N ALA A 383 4.07 -68.07 -36.95
CA ALA A 383 4.42 -67.47 -35.70
C ALA A 383 5.78 -66.72 -35.68
N ASP A 384 6.76 -67.22 -36.42
CA ASP A 384 8.12 -66.67 -36.57
C ASP A 384 8.17 -65.31 -37.33
N LYS A 385 7.10 -64.94 -38.06
CA LYS A 385 7.04 -63.67 -38.78
C LYS A 385 6.21 -62.61 -38.10
N VAL A 386 5.40 -62.95 -37.11
CA VAL A 386 4.50 -62.01 -36.40
C VAL A 386 5.33 -60.99 -35.59
N GLU A 387 6.34 -61.44 -34.92
CA GLU A 387 7.19 -60.59 -34.05
C GLU A 387 8.04 -59.56 -34.85
N ALA A 388 8.53 -59.93 -36.03
CA ALA A 388 9.25 -59.02 -36.93
C ALA A 388 8.40 -57.92 -37.53
N VAL A 389 7.12 -58.22 -37.86
CA VAL A 389 6.18 -57.25 -38.38
C VAL A 389 5.66 -56.29 -37.29
N GLN A 390 5.47 -56.79 -36.05
CA GLN A 390 5.12 -55.96 -34.90
C GLN A 390 6.20 -54.92 -34.57
N ALA A 391 7.48 -55.34 -34.59
CA ALA A 391 8.59 -54.42 -34.36
C ALA A 391 8.67 -53.32 -35.41
N SER A 392 8.37 -53.63 -36.68
CA SER A 392 8.35 -52.65 -37.77
C SER A 392 7.17 -51.69 -37.69
N LEU A 393 5.96 -52.14 -37.20
CA LEU A 393 4.79 -51.31 -37.05
C LEU A 393 4.89 -50.37 -35.82
N ALA A 394 5.61 -50.75 -34.77
CA ALA A 394 5.87 -49.90 -33.61
C ALA A 394 6.75 -48.70 -33.97
N THR A 395 7.65 -48.82 -34.95
CA THR A 395 8.51 -47.71 -35.44
C THR A 395 7.81 -46.76 -36.44
N LEU A 396 6.60 -47.10 -36.88
CA LEU A 396 5.81 -46.30 -37.88
C LEU A 396 4.69 -45.50 -37.24
N SER A 397 4.52 -45.55 -35.92
CA SER A 397 3.42 -44.88 -35.21
C SER A 397 3.83 -43.58 -34.45
N ASP A 398 5.01 -43.00 -34.71
CA ASP A 398 5.45 -41.67 -34.30
C ASP A 398 5.30 -40.64 -35.41
#